data_671333f512c780f8695bbf6a27c39be2
#
_entry.id   671333f512c780f8695bbf6a27c39be2
#
_cell.length_a   1.000
_cell.length_b   1.000
_cell.length_c   1.000
_cell.angle_alpha   90.00
_cell.angle_beta   90.00
_cell.angle_gamma   90.00
#
_symmetry.space_group_name_H-M   'P 1'
#
loop_
_entity.id
_entity.type
_entity.pdbx_description
1 polymer ?
#
loop_
_entity_poly.entity_id
_entity_poly.type
_entity_poly.pdbx_seq_one_letter_code
_entity_poly.pdbx_strand_id
1 'polypeptide(L)'
;KRQALYMLDWYAYGLGTTPVQVSTTYQCISDAWSLRIDRSWHDRITAVKSTDGGLSMVSFYEYRGAGQNSIPLFNIYCVTGSSREYYAGRTDLIQLGQTSQAVYFAKIPEGAQSGTLKIGAEEISSRFSIVKQAWNN
;
A
#
# COMPACT_ATOMS: atom_id res chain seq x y z
N LYS A 1 14.75 1.36 -10.62
CA LYS A 1 14.76 2.72 -10.19
C LYS A 1 13.60 3.04 -9.29
N ARG A 2 13.88 3.76 -8.24
CA ARG A 2 12.87 3.98 -7.22
C ARG A 2 11.84 5.01 -7.68
N GLN A 3 10.60 4.73 -7.38
CA GLN A 3 9.51 5.63 -7.68
C GLN A 3 9.34 6.65 -6.58
N ALA A 4 8.54 7.65 -6.87
CA ALA A 4 8.19 8.62 -5.86
C ALA A 4 7.45 7.95 -4.73
N LEU A 5 7.65 8.45 -3.55
CA LEU A 5 6.98 7.96 -2.38
C LEU A 5 5.92 8.94 -1.95
N TYR A 6 4.76 8.41 -1.60
CA TYR A 6 3.64 9.23 -1.19
C TYR A 6 3.16 8.75 0.14
N MET A 7 3.88 9.16 1.17
CA MET A 7 3.47 8.83 2.50
C MET A 7 2.92 10.10 3.08
N LEU A 8 1.62 10.20 3.11
CA LEU A 8 0.98 11.39 3.55
C LEU A 8 1.04 11.51 5.02
N ASP A 9 1.93 12.33 5.37
CA ASP A 9 1.93 12.90 6.65
C ASP A 9 1.56 14.30 6.34
N TRP A 10 0.43 14.49 5.84
CA TRP A 10 -0.20 15.63 5.40
C TRP A 10 0.52 16.96 5.08
N TYR A 11 1.79 17.08 5.35
CA TYR A 11 2.54 18.17 4.84
C TYR A 11 3.67 17.73 3.94
N ALA A 12 3.72 16.44 3.66
CA ALA A 12 4.75 15.93 2.76
C ALA A 12 4.16 15.24 1.56
N TYR A 13 2.91 15.46 1.31
CA TYR A 13 2.24 14.70 0.29
C TYR A 13 2.77 14.99 -1.10
N GLY A 14 2.96 13.94 -1.84
CA GLY A 14 3.08 13.95 -3.29
C GLY A 14 4.07 14.87 -3.92
N LEU A 15 4.99 15.40 -3.19
CA LEU A 15 5.81 16.45 -3.74
C LEU A 15 7.16 16.00 -4.17
N GLY A 16 7.34 14.89 -4.62
CA GLY A 16 8.62 14.57 -5.15
C GLY A 16 8.92 13.12 -5.01
N THR A 17 10.19 12.84 -5.08
CA THR A 17 10.66 11.48 -5.08
C THR A 17 11.27 11.06 -3.76
N THR A 18 11.25 11.95 -2.77
CA THR A 18 11.87 11.65 -1.49
C THR A 18 10.98 10.74 -0.67
N PRO A 19 11.51 9.65 -0.15
CA PRO A 19 10.75 8.80 0.75
C PRO A 19 10.32 9.57 1.98
N VAL A 20 9.07 9.36 2.38
CA VAL A 20 8.53 10.01 3.56
C VAL A 20 7.98 8.93 4.47
N GLN A 21 8.30 9.03 5.74
CA GLN A 21 7.79 8.07 6.71
C GLN A 21 6.32 8.35 6.98
N VAL A 22 5.56 7.28 7.08
CA VAL A 22 4.15 7.39 7.35
C VAL A 22 3.95 7.55 8.84
N SER A 23 3.18 8.55 9.25
CA SER A 23 2.89 8.68 10.65
C SER A 23 1.47 8.25 10.99
N THR A 24 0.49 8.52 10.15
CA THR A 24 -0.88 8.16 10.52
C THR A 24 -1.63 7.42 9.42
N THR A 25 -1.56 7.88 8.19
CA THR A 25 -2.30 7.29 7.09
C THR A 25 -1.51 7.41 5.81
N TYR A 26 -1.45 6.33 5.07
CA TYR A 26 -0.97 6.40 3.71
C TYR A 26 -2.16 6.54 2.80
N GLN A 27 -2.13 7.49 1.89
CA GLN A 27 -3.23 7.70 0.98
C GLN A 27 -2.73 7.60 -0.45
N CYS A 28 -3.30 6.67 -1.20
CA CYS A 28 -2.98 6.53 -2.61
C CYS A 28 -4.08 7.20 -3.40
N ILE A 29 -3.86 8.47 -3.74
CA ILE A 29 -4.90 9.27 -4.35
C ILE A 29 -5.26 8.76 -5.73
N SER A 30 -4.27 8.39 -6.51
CA SER A 30 -4.51 7.96 -7.88
C SER A 30 -5.35 6.69 -7.95
N ASP A 31 -5.26 5.84 -6.94
CA ASP A 31 -6.00 4.58 -6.93
C ASP A 31 -7.15 4.60 -5.94
N ALA A 32 -7.35 5.71 -5.26
CA ALA A 32 -8.51 5.96 -4.42
C ALA A 32 -8.63 5.01 -3.23
N TRP A 33 -7.53 4.82 -2.52
CA TRP A 33 -7.57 4.03 -1.29
C TRP A 33 -6.65 4.63 -0.25
N SER A 34 -6.84 4.22 0.99
CA SER A 34 -5.98 4.62 2.08
C SER A 34 -5.75 3.46 3.03
N LEU A 35 -4.66 3.54 3.76
CA LEU A 35 -4.31 2.55 4.76
C LEU A 35 -3.98 3.28 6.05
N ARG A 36 -4.72 2.97 7.11
CA ARG A 36 -4.48 3.58 8.40
C ARG A 36 -3.28 2.91 9.04
N ILE A 37 -2.37 3.73 9.55
CA ILE A 37 -1.12 3.22 10.11
C ILE A 37 -1.27 3.10 11.61
N ASP A 38 -0.99 1.89 12.11
CA ASP A 38 -1.06 1.65 13.53
C ASP A 38 0.00 2.48 14.26
N ARG A 39 -0.31 2.85 15.48
CA ARG A 39 0.61 3.65 16.26
C ARG A 39 1.96 2.97 16.42
N SER A 40 1.97 1.66 16.53
CA SER A 40 3.21 0.91 16.70
C SER A 40 4.07 0.90 15.43
N TRP A 41 3.51 1.34 14.31
CA TRP A 41 4.27 1.40 13.05
C TRP A 41 4.77 2.79 12.74
N HIS A 42 4.45 3.78 13.57
CA HIS A 42 4.84 5.16 13.31
C HIS A 42 6.35 5.26 13.13
N ASP A 43 6.76 5.98 12.09
CA ASP A 43 8.16 6.23 11.81
C ASP A 43 8.94 4.96 11.48
N ARG A 44 8.24 3.86 11.26
CA ARG A 44 8.89 2.59 10.97
C ARG A 44 8.50 2.02 9.62
N ILE A 45 7.67 2.72 8.87
CA ILE A 45 7.19 2.23 7.58
C ILE A 45 7.44 3.26 6.50
N THR A 46 7.89 2.78 5.34
CA THR A 46 7.95 3.58 4.13
C THR A 46 7.16 2.89 3.05
N ALA A 47 6.79 3.63 2.03
CA ALA A 47 6.01 3.09 0.93
C ALA A 47 6.58 3.56 -0.40
N VAL A 48 6.49 2.72 -1.40
CA VAL A 48 6.95 3.02 -2.75
C VAL A 48 5.85 2.65 -3.72
N LYS A 49 5.44 3.59 -4.55
CA LYS A 49 4.46 3.33 -5.58
C LYS A 49 5.17 2.92 -6.86
N SER A 50 4.69 1.86 -7.49
CA SER A 50 5.29 1.36 -8.71
C SER A 50 4.26 0.56 -9.49
N THR A 51 4.71 -0.20 -10.47
CA THR A 51 3.86 -1.13 -11.18
C THR A 51 4.51 -2.50 -11.13
N ASP A 52 3.67 -3.52 -11.25
CA ASP A 52 4.12 -4.89 -11.26
C ASP A 52 3.29 -5.63 -12.31
N GLY A 53 3.90 -5.96 -13.43
CA GLY A 53 3.19 -6.64 -14.51
C GLY A 53 2.02 -5.83 -15.03
N GLY A 54 2.13 -4.51 -15.04
CA GLY A 54 1.07 -3.66 -15.50
C GLY A 54 0.06 -3.27 -14.44
N LEU A 55 0.17 -3.80 -13.24
CA LEU A 55 -0.75 -3.48 -12.16
C LEU A 55 -0.17 -2.37 -11.30
N SER A 56 -1.04 -1.49 -10.84
CA SER A 56 -0.62 -0.46 -9.90
C SER A 56 -0.33 -1.10 -8.55
N MET A 57 0.79 -0.76 -7.95
CA MET A 57 1.22 -1.41 -6.72
C MET A 57 1.87 -0.41 -5.79
N VAL A 58 1.59 -0.54 -4.51
CA VAL A 58 2.33 0.20 -3.47
C VAL A 58 2.97 -0.84 -2.57
N SER A 59 4.28 -0.73 -2.42
CA SER A 59 5.04 -1.66 -1.58
C SER A 59 5.39 -0.98 -0.28
N PHE A 60 5.15 -1.67 0.82
CA PHE A 60 5.44 -1.16 2.15
C PHE A 60 6.65 -1.88 2.72
N TYR A 61 7.52 -1.10 3.34
CA TYR A 61 8.77 -1.59 3.88
C TYR A 61 8.95 -1.15 5.31
N GLU A 62 9.62 -1.97 6.09
CA GLU A 62 10.06 -1.56 7.41
C GLU A 62 11.31 -0.68 7.25
N TYR A 63 11.22 0.55 7.73
CA TYR A 63 12.33 1.49 7.66
C TYR A 63 13.27 1.21 8.82
N ARG A 64 14.54 1.10 8.50
CA ARG A 64 15.53 0.73 9.50
C ARG A 64 16.55 1.82 9.75
N GLY A 65 16.31 3.01 9.21
CA GLY A 65 17.23 4.11 9.41
C GLY A 65 18.08 4.36 8.19
N ALA A 66 18.70 5.51 8.19
CA ALA A 66 19.55 5.91 7.08
C ALA A 66 20.71 4.94 6.93
N GLY A 67 20.99 4.54 5.69
CA GLY A 67 22.10 3.64 5.44
C GLY A 67 21.79 2.19 5.67
N GLN A 68 20.60 1.85 6.13
CA GLN A 68 20.20 0.47 6.34
C GLN A 68 19.26 0.02 5.24
N ASN A 69 19.30 -1.25 4.91
CA ASN A 69 18.36 -1.80 3.95
C ASN A 69 16.99 -1.91 4.58
N SER A 70 15.97 -1.53 3.80
CA SER A 70 14.60 -1.68 4.23
C SER A 70 14.17 -3.13 4.05
N ILE A 71 13.21 -3.54 4.86
CA ILE A 71 12.72 -4.92 4.84
C ILE A 71 11.31 -4.92 4.26
N PRO A 72 11.06 -5.71 3.21
CA PRO A 72 9.71 -5.77 2.63
C PRO A 72 8.68 -6.24 3.65
N LEU A 73 7.50 -5.64 3.61
CA LEU A 73 6.42 -6.02 4.49
C LEU A 73 5.24 -6.60 3.71
N PHE A 74 4.64 -5.82 2.84
CA PHE A 74 3.53 -6.28 2.02
C PHE A 74 3.31 -5.31 0.88
N ASN A 75 2.53 -5.74 -0.11
CA ASN A 75 2.20 -4.92 -1.26
C ASN A 75 0.69 -4.80 -1.38
N ILE A 76 0.21 -3.64 -1.79
CA ILE A 76 -1.21 -3.43 -2.05
C ILE A 76 -1.36 -3.11 -3.53
N TYR A 77 -2.29 -3.81 -4.18
CA TYR A 77 -2.51 -3.70 -5.61
C TYR A 77 -3.88 -3.11 -5.92
N CYS A 78 -3.95 -2.35 -7.00
CA CYS A 78 -5.19 -1.87 -7.55
C CYS A 78 -5.26 -2.32 -9.00
N VAL A 79 -6.33 -3.03 -9.34
CA VAL A 79 -6.52 -3.55 -10.68
C VAL A 79 -7.75 -2.90 -11.29
N THR A 80 -7.59 -2.31 -12.47
CA THR A 80 -8.71 -1.73 -13.20
C THR A 80 -8.81 -2.41 -14.55
N GLY A 81 -9.90 -2.14 -15.26
CA GLY A 81 -10.04 -2.65 -16.62
C GLY A 81 -10.49 -4.10 -16.66
N SER A 82 -10.18 -4.75 -17.76
CA SER A 82 -10.69 -6.07 -18.02
C SER A 82 -10.07 -7.16 -17.15
N SER A 83 -8.95 -6.87 -16.52
CA SER A 83 -8.30 -7.86 -15.67
C SER A 83 -8.94 -8.00 -14.30
N ARG A 84 -9.91 -7.14 -13.98
CA ARG A 84 -10.50 -7.16 -12.65
C ARG A 84 -11.06 -8.51 -12.26
N GLU A 85 -11.75 -9.17 -13.18
CA GLU A 85 -12.38 -10.44 -12.85
C GLU A 85 -11.38 -11.53 -12.55
N TYR A 86 -10.22 -11.45 -13.18
CA TYR A 86 -9.20 -12.45 -12.92
C TYR A 86 -8.74 -12.43 -11.47
N TYR A 87 -8.73 -11.25 -10.86
CA TYR A 87 -8.21 -11.10 -9.50
C TYR A 87 -9.30 -11.09 -8.44
N ALA A 88 -10.53 -10.78 -8.82
CA ALA A 88 -11.60 -10.69 -7.84
C ALA A 88 -11.90 -12.06 -7.26
N GLY A 89 -12.05 -12.10 -5.94
CA GLY A 89 -12.46 -13.33 -5.28
C GLY A 89 -11.41 -14.41 -5.18
N ARG A 90 -10.20 -14.18 -5.65
CA ARG A 90 -9.17 -15.20 -5.55
C ARG A 90 -8.76 -15.38 -4.09
N THR A 91 -8.78 -16.64 -3.64
CA THR A 91 -8.48 -16.92 -2.24
C THR A 91 -7.00 -16.97 -1.95
N ASP A 92 -6.16 -17.01 -2.99
CA ASP A 92 -4.72 -16.93 -2.79
C ASP A 92 -4.22 -15.50 -2.61
N LEU A 93 -5.14 -14.52 -2.70
CA LEU A 93 -4.82 -13.13 -2.49
C LEU A 93 -5.57 -12.62 -1.27
N ILE A 94 -5.00 -11.60 -0.63
CA ILE A 94 -5.67 -10.96 0.49
C ILE A 94 -6.63 -9.94 -0.10
N GLN A 95 -7.91 -10.29 -0.19
CA GLN A 95 -8.91 -9.41 -0.78
C GLN A 95 -9.17 -8.25 0.14
N LEU A 96 -9.07 -7.03 -0.38
CA LEU A 96 -9.28 -5.82 0.42
C LEU A 96 -10.59 -5.14 0.11
N GLY A 97 -11.08 -5.27 -1.12
CA GLY A 97 -12.35 -4.66 -1.50
C GLY A 97 -12.42 -4.48 -2.99
N GLN A 98 -13.58 -3.99 -3.44
CA GLN A 98 -13.74 -3.71 -4.86
C GLN A 98 -14.84 -2.70 -5.07
N THR A 99 -14.76 -2.04 -6.21
CA THR A 99 -15.81 -1.13 -6.68
C THR A 99 -16.22 -1.61 -8.07
N SER A 100 -17.10 -0.86 -8.70
CA SER A 100 -17.48 -1.19 -10.08
C SER A 100 -16.33 -1.01 -11.04
N GLN A 101 -15.23 -0.39 -10.62
CA GLN A 101 -14.15 -0.05 -11.52
C GLN A 101 -12.81 -0.62 -11.10
N ALA A 102 -12.68 -1.12 -9.89
CA ALA A 102 -11.38 -1.57 -9.40
C ALA A 102 -11.52 -2.72 -8.43
N VAL A 103 -10.48 -3.55 -8.40
CA VAL A 103 -10.34 -4.62 -7.41
C VAL A 103 -9.05 -4.34 -6.64
N TYR A 104 -9.13 -4.45 -5.32
CA TYR A 104 -7.99 -4.18 -4.45
C TYR A 104 -7.61 -5.44 -3.69
N PHE A 105 -6.33 -5.75 -3.69
CA PHE A 105 -5.87 -6.90 -2.91
C PHE A 105 -4.45 -6.65 -2.43
N ALA A 106 -4.03 -7.43 -1.46
CA ALA A 106 -2.67 -7.35 -0.93
C ALA A 106 -1.99 -8.68 -1.06
N LYS A 107 -0.68 -8.64 -1.06
CA LYS A 107 0.16 -9.84 -1.00
C LYS A 107 1.26 -9.62 0.01
N ILE A 108 1.61 -10.69 0.71
CA ILE A 108 2.78 -10.69 1.57
C ILE A 108 3.83 -11.54 0.86
N PRO A 109 4.87 -10.93 0.30
CA PRO A 109 5.84 -11.71 -0.48
C PRO A 109 6.55 -12.74 0.37
N GLU A 110 6.99 -13.79 -0.27
CA GLU A 110 7.77 -14.80 0.41
C GLU A 110 9.05 -14.16 0.93
N GLY A 111 9.40 -14.48 2.17
CA GLY A 111 10.57 -13.89 2.79
C GLY A 111 10.38 -12.49 3.34
N ALA A 112 9.17 -11.95 3.23
CA ALA A 112 8.89 -10.63 3.78
C ALA A 112 8.85 -10.67 5.29
N GLN A 113 8.92 -9.48 5.88
CA GLN A 113 8.75 -9.30 7.33
C GLN A 113 9.80 -10.05 8.15
N SER A 114 11.03 -10.03 7.65
CA SER A 114 12.11 -10.69 8.36
C SER A 114 12.67 -9.86 9.51
N GLY A 115 12.18 -8.63 9.68
CA GLY A 115 12.62 -7.76 10.75
C GLY A 115 11.72 -7.85 11.95
N THR A 116 11.46 -6.71 12.58
CA THR A 116 10.69 -6.67 13.82
C THR A 116 9.21 -6.47 13.61
N LEU A 117 8.80 -5.90 12.48
CA LEU A 117 7.38 -5.68 12.24
C LEU A 117 6.76 -6.91 11.60
N LYS A 118 5.65 -7.35 12.20
CA LYS A 118 4.89 -8.48 11.70
C LYS A 118 3.45 -8.03 11.51
N ILE A 119 3.03 -7.94 10.26
CA ILE A 119 1.72 -7.40 9.92
C ILE A 119 0.98 -8.44 9.11
N GLY A 120 -0.07 -8.97 9.67
CA GLY A 120 -0.81 -10.06 9.03
C GLY A 120 -1.91 -9.58 8.10
N ALA A 121 -2.51 -10.54 7.41
CA ALA A 121 -3.54 -10.24 6.42
C ALA A 121 -4.75 -9.54 7.04
N GLU A 122 -5.17 -9.99 8.20
CA GLU A 122 -6.34 -9.38 8.83
C GLU A 122 -6.08 -7.95 9.25
N GLU A 123 -4.87 -7.67 9.67
CA GLU A 123 -4.53 -6.32 10.06
C GLU A 123 -4.50 -5.39 8.86
N ILE A 124 -3.94 -5.84 7.75
CA ILE A 124 -3.94 -5.04 6.54
C ILE A 124 -5.37 -4.77 6.11
N SER A 125 -6.19 -5.80 6.08
CA SER A 125 -7.55 -5.70 5.62
C SER A 125 -8.39 -4.75 6.49
N SER A 126 -8.19 -4.80 7.80
CA SER A 126 -8.98 -3.96 8.70
C SER A 126 -8.60 -2.50 8.64
N ARG A 127 -7.40 -2.19 8.14
CA ARG A 127 -6.93 -0.82 8.07
C ARG A 127 -7.07 -0.19 6.70
N PHE A 128 -7.44 -1.00 5.73
CA PHE A 128 -7.61 -0.54 4.35
C PHE A 128 -8.99 0.09 4.18
N SER A 129 -9.07 1.17 3.40
CA SER A 129 -10.34 1.82 3.07
C SER A 129 -10.30 2.30 1.63
N ILE A 130 -11.43 2.14 0.95
CA ILE A 130 -11.59 2.70 -0.37
C ILE A 130 -12.11 4.12 -0.19
N VAL A 131 -11.42 5.06 -0.84
CA VAL A 131 -11.78 6.48 -0.70
C VAL A 131 -12.75 6.85 -1.80
N LYS A 132 -13.92 7.33 -1.42
CA LYS A 132 -14.89 7.79 -2.39
C LYS A 132 -14.68 9.25 -2.68
N GLN A 133 -14.76 9.60 -3.95
CA GLN A 133 -14.62 10.98 -4.35
C GLN A 133 -15.97 11.56 -4.59
N ALA A 134 -16.12 12.83 -4.26
CA ALA A 134 -17.42 13.46 -4.27
C ALA A 134 -18.09 13.39 -5.63
N TRP A 135 -17.32 13.53 -6.68
CA TRP A 135 -17.92 13.55 -8.03
C TRP A 135 -18.00 12.16 -8.63
N ASN A 136 -17.65 11.16 -7.89
CA ASN A 136 -17.50 9.81 -8.43
C ASN A 136 -18.51 8.85 -7.83
N ASN A 137 -19.62 9.31 -7.47
CA ASN A 137 -20.62 8.45 -6.84
C ASN A 137 -21.48 7.72 -7.82
#